data_7c21c8b82769b5f99991f804d87ee253
#
_entry.id   7c21c8b82769b5f99991f804d87ee253
#
_cell.length_a   1.000
_cell.length_b   1.000
_cell.length_c   1.000
_cell.angle_alpha   90.00
_cell.angle_beta   90.00
_cell.angle_gamma   90.00
#
_symmetry.space_group_name_H-M   'P 1'
#
loop_
_entity.id
_entity.type
_entity.pdbx_description
1 polymer ?
#
loop_
_entity_poly.entity_id
_entity_poly.type
_entity_poly.pdbx_seq_one_letter_code
_entity_poly.pdbx_strand_id
1 'polypeptide(L)'
;MIRSVSAFFLVLLFSCLFSFSSLSETENRLEPDVLVPDYVCWLLEVAGEEVGYHEGDHGYSKYGEWAGDPYSQWCAEFLCWCVDQVDQRHGTHLLGRVFPLYSGQNTGRAWFIRAGRFIVRKGEVDGWGYEWLKGHREYIRSGDYIPQPGDYVFFTWTSGVDTDHVALVEYCTRNEDGKIDIHVIEGNNPVSVSRNVYPLSNTQILGYGTIHDLADITMRFGNSGEKVRQLQESLAYLGFLEERFITGDFGNATASAVRSFQVSHHLRPSSIANLETQLRLQDEIDLKRDQDPLTWTVVDEDDE
;
A
#
# COMPACT_ATOMS: atom_id res chain seq x y z
N MET A 1 -57.88 4.69 0.83
CA MET A 1 -56.91 4.66 -0.29
C MET A 1 -55.60 5.28 0.21
N ILE A 2 -54.71 4.45 0.72
CA ILE A 2 -53.42 4.87 1.21
C ILE A 2 -52.40 4.20 0.29
N ARG A 3 -51.68 5.01 -0.51
CA ARG A 3 -50.60 4.53 -1.39
C ARG A 3 -49.31 4.40 -0.59
N SER A 4 -48.83 3.19 -0.49
CA SER A 4 -47.50 2.82 0.00
C SER A 4 -46.44 3.30 -1.01
N VAL A 5 -45.47 4.13 -0.56
CA VAL A 5 -44.27 4.50 -1.31
C VAL A 5 -43.17 3.59 -0.83
N SER A 6 -42.82 2.59 -1.63
CA SER A 6 -41.62 1.78 -1.42
C SER A 6 -40.39 2.58 -1.83
N ALA A 7 -39.55 2.92 -0.89
CA ALA A 7 -38.25 3.48 -1.16
C ALA A 7 -37.31 2.33 -1.55
N PHE A 8 -36.93 2.29 -2.83
CA PHE A 8 -35.83 1.48 -3.31
C PHE A 8 -34.51 2.14 -2.89
N PHE A 9 -33.80 1.53 -1.95
CA PHE A 9 -32.40 1.86 -1.69
C PHE A 9 -31.56 1.25 -2.82
N LEU A 10 -31.12 2.10 -3.74
CA LEU A 10 -30.14 1.76 -4.76
C LEU A 10 -28.78 1.76 -4.08
N VAL A 11 -28.24 0.58 -3.78
CA VAL A 11 -26.85 0.41 -3.39
C VAL A 11 -26.00 0.63 -4.65
N LEU A 12 -25.44 1.83 -4.78
CA LEU A 12 -24.41 2.12 -5.78
C LEU A 12 -23.13 1.38 -5.36
N LEU A 13 -22.93 0.20 -5.92
CA LEU A 13 -21.62 -0.42 -6.05
C LEU A 13 -20.79 0.47 -6.99
N PHE A 14 -19.93 1.31 -6.41
CA PHE A 14 -18.89 1.99 -7.16
C PHE A 14 -17.83 0.93 -7.54
N SER A 15 -18.10 0.23 -8.65
CA SER A 15 -17.04 -0.44 -9.38
C SER A 15 -16.22 0.65 -10.06
N CYS A 16 -14.89 0.65 -9.87
CA CYS A 16 -13.96 1.46 -10.64
C CYS A 16 -14.12 1.13 -12.13
N LEU A 17 -15.04 1.80 -12.81
CA LEU A 17 -15.18 1.72 -14.26
C LEU A 17 -14.11 2.63 -14.88
N PHE A 18 -12.94 2.07 -15.16
CA PHE A 18 -11.98 2.68 -16.06
C PHE A 18 -12.58 2.70 -17.47
N SER A 19 -12.96 3.87 -17.92
CA SER A 19 -13.41 4.10 -19.30
C SER A 19 -12.21 4.27 -20.21
N PHE A 20 -12.21 3.47 -21.27
CA PHE A 20 -11.39 3.53 -22.48
C PHE A 20 -10.01 2.84 -22.48
N SER A 21 -10.06 1.53 -22.65
CA SER A 21 -9.10 0.77 -23.44
C SER A 21 -9.87 -0.15 -24.38
N SER A 22 -9.29 -0.51 -25.53
CA SER A 22 -9.97 -1.29 -26.55
C SER A 22 -10.56 -2.59 -25.98
N LEU A 23 -11.68 -3.05 -26.52
CA LEU A 23 -12.40 -4.26 -26.08
C LEU A 23 -11.54 -5.52 -25.95
N SER A 24 -10.35 -5.57 -26.59
CA SER A 24 -9.40 -6.68 -26.51
C SER A 24 -8.51 -6.69 -25.27
N GLU A 25 -8.27 -5.53 -24.64
CA GLU A 25 -7.45 -5.45 -23.43
C GLU A 25 -8.24 -5.83 -22.15
N THR A 26 -9.54 -5.66 -22.15
CA THR A 26 -10.40 -6.05 -21.03
C THR A 26 -10.56 -7.57 -20.89
N GLU A 27 -10.49 -8.33 -21.97
CA GLU A 27 -10.68 -9.79 -21.92
C GLU A 27 -9.51 -10.55 -21.27
N ASN A 28 -8.30 -9.97 -21.27
CA ASN A 28 -7.08 -10.61 -20.75
C ASN A 28 -6.58 -10.04 -19.42
N ARG A 29 -7.30 -9.06 -18.85
CA ARG A 29 -6.94 -8.47 -17.56
C ARG A 29 -7.16 -9.47 -16.44
N LEU A 30 -6.16 -9.59 -15.56
CA LEU A 30 -6.28 -10.42 -14.38
C LEU A 30 -7.05 -9.67 -13.30
N GLU A 31 -7.98 -10.39 -12.66
CA GLU A 31 -8.59 -9.89 -11.44
C GLU A 31 -7.57 -9.85 -10.31
N PRO A 32 -7.55 -8.79 -9.48
CA PRO A 32 -6.67 -8.75 -8.33
C PRO A 32 -6.94 -9.89 -7.34
N ASP A 33 -5.89 -10.52 -6.85
CA ASP A 33 -5.98 -11.56 -5.80
C ASP A 33 -6.31 -10.98 -4.41
N VAL A 34 -6.33 -9.66 -4.30
CA VAL A 34 -6.55 -8.90 -3.06
C VAL A 34 -7.71 -7.92 -3.23
N LEU A 35 -8.35 -7.55 -2.11
CA LEU A 35 -9.26 -6.42 -2.12
C LEU A 35 -8.45 -5.13 -2.30
N VAL A 36 -8.61 -4.49 -3.46
CA VAL A 36 -7.96 -3.21 -3.75
C VAL A 36 -8.63 -2.10 -2.92
N PRO A 37 -7.89 -1.39 -2.04
CA PRO A 37 -8.44 -0.29 -1.25
C PRO A 37 -8.84 0.92 -2.12
N ASP A 38 -9.81 1.71 -1.67
CA ASP A 38 -10.25 2.91 -2.38
C ASP A 38 -9.10 3.89 -2.65
N TYR A 39 -8.18 4.05 -1.70
CA TYR A 39 -7.03 4.94 -1.87
C TYR A 39 -6.07 4.50 -2.99
N VAL A 40 -6.03 3.21 -3.33
CA VAL A 40 -5.28 2.73 -4.50
C VAL A 40 -5.98 3.15 -5.78
N CYS A 41 -7.31 3.07 -5.83
CA CYS A 41 -8.09 3.55 -6.98
C CYS A 41 -7.85 5.05 -7.19
N TRP A 42 -7.89 5.84 -6.12
CA TRP A 42 -7.60 7.28 -6.18
C TRP A 42 -6.16 7.58 -6.61
N LEU A 43 -5.18 6.78 -6.15
CA LEU A 43 -3.79 6.93 -6.57
C LEU A 43 -3.62 6.66 -8.07
N LEU A 44 -4.23 5.61 -8.57
CA LEU A 44 -4.21 5.25 -10.00
C LEU A 44 -4.94 6.30 -10.86
N GLU A 45 -6.02 6.89 -10.34
CA GLU A 45 -6.72 8.00 -11.00
C GLU A 45 -5.81 9.22 -11.12
N VAL A 46 -5.20 9.66 -10.01
CA VAL A 46 -4.25 10.79 -9.99
C VAL A 46 -3.07 10.53 -10.92
N ALA A 47 -2.46 9.36 -10.86
CA ALA A 47 -1.34 9.02 -11.74
C ALA A 47 -1.77 8.97 -13.22
N GLY A 48 -2.98 8.48 -13.48
CA GLY A 48 -3.57 8.42 -14.82
C GLY A 48 -3.86 9.79 -15.42
N GLU A 49 -4.26 10.78 -14.61
CA GLU A 49 -4.47 12.17 -15.02
C GLU A 49 -3.18 12.83 -15.52
N GLU A 50 -2.04 12.40 -15.01
CA GLU A 50 -0.72 12.94 -15.34
C GLU A 50 -0.10 12.34 -16.60
N VAL A 51 -0.66 11.29 -17.16
CA VAL A 51 -0.15 10.65 -18.40
C VAL A 51 -0.13 11.66 -19.55
N GLY A 52 1.04 11.81 -20.16
CA GLY A 52 1.29 12.81 -21.20
C GLY A 52 2.01 14.05 -20.69
N TYR A 53 2.24 14.18 -19.38
CA TYR A 53 3.14 15.23 -18.88
C TYR A 53 4.55 14.99 -19.42
N HIS A 54 5.23 16.05 -19.84
CA HIS A 54 6.62 16.07 -20.26
C HIS A 54 7.41 17.04 -19.40
N GLU A 55 8.65 16.68 -19.06
CA GLU A 55 9.57 17.63 -18.43
C GLU A 55 9.83 18.84 -19.35
N GLY A 56 10.10 19.96 -18.73
CA GLY A 56 10.41 21.20 -19.40
C GLY A 56 11.89 21.34 -19.77
N ASP A 57 12.26 22.57 -20.12
CA ASP A 57 13.64 22.90 -20.49
C ASP A 57 14.64 22.48 -19.41
N HIS A 58 15.77 21.92 -19.83
CA HIS A 58 16.87 21.47 -18.99
C HIS A 58 16.51 20.36 -17.99
N GLY A 59 15.44 19.60 -18.23
CA GLY A 59 15.00 18.53 -17.34
C GLY A 59 14.15 19.01 -16.15
N TYR A 60 13.59 20.21 -16.24
CA TYR A 60 12.66 20.70 -15.21
C TYR A 60 11.43 19.83 -15.09
N SER A 61 11.08 19.44 -13.87
CA SER A 61 9.81 18.76 -13.59
C SER A 61 9.08 19.40 -12.40
N LYS A 62 7.74 19.49 -12.52
CA LYS A 62 6.90 19.97 -11.39
C LYS A 62 6.96 19.03 -10.18
N TYR A 63 7.29 17.76 -10.39
CA TYR A 63 7.42 16.78 -9.31
C TYR A 63 8.72 16.95 -8.55
N GLY A 64 9.82 17.22 -9.27
CA GLY A 64 11.09 17.61 -8.67
C GLY A 64 10.99 18.95 -7.95
N GLU A 65 10.29 19.94 -8.54
CA GLU A 65 10.02 21.23 -7.88
C GLU A 65 9.24 21.03 -6.57
N TRP A 66 8.20 20.21 -6.58
CA TRP A 66 7.45 19.85 -5.38
C TRP A 66 8.34 19.20 -4.31
N ALA A 67 9.29 18.35 -4.72
CA ALA A 67 10.24 17.70 -3.83
C ALA A 67 11.43 18.58 -3.39
N GLY A 68 11.57 19.80 -3.97
CA GLY A 68 12.62 20.76 -3.66
C GLY A 68 13.85 20.71 -4.55
N ASP A 69 13.88 19.86 -5.58
CA ASP A 69 14.91 19.83 -6.62
C ASP A 69 14.27 19.68 -8.01
N PRO A 70 14.01 20.82 -8.71
CA PRO A 70 13.29 20.83 -9.98
C PRO A 70 13.95 20.02 -11.11
N TYR A 71 15.22 19.73 -11.00
CA TYR A 71 16.05 19.10 -12.02
C TYR A 71 16.51 17.68 -11.63
N SER A 72 15.92 17.11 -10.59
CA SER A 72 16.20 15.74 -10.14
C SER A 72 15.74 14.68 -11.13
N GLN A 73 16.15 13.43 -10.89
CA GLN A 73 15.54 12.26 -11.50
C GLN A 73 14.20 11.99 -10.80
N TRP A 74 13.10 12.37 -11.42
CA TRP A 74 11.80 12.54 -10.78
C TRP A 74 10.85 11.33 -10.84
N CYS A 75 11.32 10.12 -11.11
CA CYS A 75 10.45 8.93 -11.11
C CYS A 75 9.85 8.65 -9.73
N ALA A 76 10.64 8.79 -8.66
CA ALA A 76 10.20 8.61 -7.29
C ALA A 76 9.33 9.77 -6.81
N GLU A 77 9.73 11.01 -7.13
CA GLU A 77 9.01 12.23 -6.79
C GLU A 77 7.61 12.27 -7.43
N PHE A 78 7.48 11.76 -8.66
CA PHE A 78 6.18 11.60 -9.32
C PHE A 78 5.23 10.75 -8.49
N LEU A 79 5.67 9.56 -8.04
CA LEU A 79 4.84 8.69 -7.23
C LEU A 79 4.51 9.30 -5.86
N CYS A 80 5.49 9.93 -5.21
CA CYS A 80 5.25 10.65 -3.94
C CYS A 80 4.27 11.80 -4.12
N TRP A 81 4.40 12.58 -5.19
CA TRP A 81 3.49 13.67 -5.53
C TRP A 81 2.06 13.13 -5.76
N CYS A 82 1.90 12.03 -6.48
CA CYS A 82 0.58 11.41 -6.68
C CYS A 82 -0.08 11.03 -5.36
N VAL A 83 0.67 10.45 -4.42
CA VAL A 83 0.16 10.12 -3.08
C VAL A 83 -0.21 11.38 -2.30
N ASP A 84 0.62 12.43 -2.35
CA ASP A 84 0.32 13.73 -1.74
C ASP A 84 -0.98 14.34 -2.29
N GLN A 85 -1.22 14.26 -3.61
CA GLN A 85 -2.47 14.70 -4.21
C GLN A 85 -3.68 13.90 -3.71
N VAL A 86 -3.55 12.59 -3.50
CA VAL A 86 -4.60 11.79 -2.87
C VAL A 86 -4.85 12.27 -1.44
N ASP A 87 -3.80 12.49 -0.65
CA ASP A 87 -3.92 13.00 0.71
C ASP A 87 -4.65 14.33 0.76
N GLN A 88 -4.31 15.25 -0.16
CA GLN A 88 -4.96 16.57 -0.25
C GLN A 88 -6.42 16.48 -0.68
N ARG A 89 -6.75 15.64 -1.68
CA ARG A 89 -8.11 15.52 -2.23
C ARG A 89 -9.07 14.81 -1.29
N HIS A 90 -8.58 13.81 -0.54
CA HIS A 90 -9.42 12.90 0.26
C HIS A 90 -9.20 13.04 1.77
N GLY A 91 -8.30 13.92 2.22
CA GLY A 91 -8.00 14.13 3.64
C GLY A 91 -7.38 12.90 4.31
N THR A 92 -6.60 12.12 3.55
CA THR A 92 -5.86 10.96 4.02
C THR A 92 -4.45 11.37 4.48
N HIS A 93 -3.70 10.42 5.01
CA HIS A 93 -2.31 10.59 5.44
C HIS A 93 -1.49 9.36 5.02
N LEU A 94 -1.49 9.08 3.72
CA LEU A 94 -0.86 7.90 3.14
C LEU A 94 0.64 8.08 2.91
N LEU A 95 1.05 9.31 2.55
CA LEU A 95 2.44 9.62 2.24
C LEU A 95 3.31 9.52 3.49
N GLY A 96 4.40 8.75 3.40
CA GLY A 96 5.30 8.46 4.51
C GLY A 96 4.79 7.37 5.47
N ARG A 97 3.55 6.90 5.33
CA ARG A 97 2.91 5.90 6.20
C ARG A 97 2.54 4.61 5.48
N VAL A 98 1.73 4.70 4.44
CA VAL A 98 1.35 3.57 3.58
C VAL A 98 2.25 3.47 2.37
N PHE A 99 2.60 4.61 1.80
CA PHE A 99 3.54 4.75 0.70
C PHE A 99 4.77 5.52 1.17
N PRO A 100 5.97 5.19 0.69
CA PRO A 100 7.20 5.89 1.10
C PRO A 100 7.22 7.35 0.64
N LEU A 101 7.74 8.24 1.47
CA LEU A 101 8.19 9.57 1.07
C LEU A 101 9.70 9.52 0.80
N TYR A 102 10.12 9.73 -0.43
CA TYR A 102 11.53 9.63 -0.83
C TYR A 102 11.81 10.29 -2.18
N SER A 103 13.08 10.64 -2.40
CA SER A 103 13.62 11.10 -3.67
C SER A 103 14.85 10.28 -4.12
N GLY A 104 15.54 9.61 -3.20
CA GLY A 104 16.73 8.82 -3.51
C GLY A 104 16.41 7.42 -4.03
N GLN A 105 17.17 6.97 -5.03
CA GLN A 105 16.94 5.76 -5.81
C GLN A 105 16.72 4.50 -4.97
N ASN A 106 17.53 4.26 -3.93
CA ASN A 106 17.41 3.06 -3.09
C ASN A 106 16.52 3.24 -1.85
N THR A 107 16.12 4.48 -1.53
CA THR A 107 15.43 4.79 -0.27
C THR A 107 14.04 4.20 -0.23
N GLY A 108 13.28 4.28 -1.33
CA GLY A 108 11.94 3.71 -1.42
C GLY A 108 11.95 2.19 -1.29
N ARG A 109 12.86 1.50 -2.01
CA ARG A 109 13.02 0.06 -1.87
C ARG A 109 13.38 -0.35 -0.45
N ALA A 110 14.35 0.36 0.16
CA ALA A 110 14.75 0.12 1.53
C ALA A 110 13.61 0.35 2.54
N TRP A 111 12.70 1.30 2.25
CA TRP A 111 11.52 1.51 3.06
C TRP A 111 10.61 0.27 3.04
N PHE A 112 10.29 -0.27 1.85
CA PHE A 112 9.49 -1.50 1.74
C PHE A 112 10.19 -2.71 2.37
N ILE A 113 11.51 -2.82 2.27
CA ILE A 113 12.28 -3.89 2.93
C ILE A 113 12.13 -3.77 4.46
N ARG A 114 12.32 -2.57 5.03
CA ARG A 114 12.17 -2.34 6.48
C ARG A 114 10.74 -2.56 6.95
N ALA A 115 9.76 -2.21 6.12
CA ALA A 115 8.35 -2.47 6.39
C ALA A 115 7.97 -3.95 6.21
N GLY A 116 8.88 -4.79 5.73
CA GLY A 116 8.63 -6.20 5.44
C GLY A 116 7.69 -6.42 4.27
N ARG A 117 7.66 -5.48 3.34
CA ARG A 117 6.71 -5.42 2.22
C ARG A 117 7.40 -5.43 0.86
N PHE A 118 8.65 -5.87 0.81
CA PHE A 118 9.38 -6.00 -0.44
C PHE A 118 9.46 -7.46 -0.88
N ILE A 119 8.94 -7.75 -2.07
CA ILE A 119 8.98 -9.07 -2.69
C ILE A 119 10.07 -9.06 -3.74
N VAL A 120 11.15 -9.79 -3.50
CA VAL A 120 12.25 -9.89 -4.46
C VAL A 120 11.82 -10.69 -5.69
N ARG A 121 12.22 -10.30 -6.87
CA ARG A 121 11.91 -11.01 -8.10
C ARG A 121 12.55 -12.40 -8.14
N LYS A 122 13.75 -12.54 -7.60
CA LYS A 122 14.45 -13.83 -7.46
C LYS A 122 14.96 -13.98 -6.03
N GLY A 123 14.63 -15.11 -5.43
CA GLY A 123 15.03 -15.40 -4.07
C GLY A 123 13.87 -15.35 -3.09
N GLU A 124 14.17 -15.41 -1.83
CA GLU A 124 13.21 -15.35 -0.74
C GLU A 124 13.16 -13.95 -0.17
N VAL A 125 12.03 -13.56 0.41
CA VAL A 125 11.91 -12.32 1.17
C VAL A 125 12.59 -12.53 2.52
N ASP A 126 13.56 -11.68 2.86
CA ASP A 126 14.35 -11.78 4.08
C ASP A 126 13.78 -10.98 5.27
N GLY A 127 14.20 -11.40 6.46
CA GLY A 127 13.99 -10.68 7.71
C GLY A 127 12.56 -10.81 8.26
N TRP A 128 12.20 -9.90 9.16
CA TRP A 128 10.88 -9.90 9.80
C TRP A 128 9.74 -9.66 8.82
N GLY A 129 10.00 -8.99 7.72
CA GLY A 129 9.09 -8.81 6.61
C GLY A 129 8.71 -10.10 5.92
N TYR A 130 9.55 -11.09 6.01
CA TYR A 130 9.28 -12.42 5.58
C TYR A 130 8.12 -13.09 6.35
N GLU A 131 7.99 -12.85 7.64
CA GLU A 131 6.85 -13.33 8.42
C GLU A 131 5.56 -12.61 8.06
N TRP A 132 5.65 -11.37 7.60
CA TRP A 132 4.51 -10.57 7.15
C TRP A 132 3.99 -10.99 5.78
N LEU A 133 4.86 -11.46 4.91
CA LEU A 133 4.53 -11.92 3.56
C LEU A 133 4.34 -13.44 3.49
N LYS A 134 4.74 -14.16 4.52
CA LYS A 134 4.44 -15.57 4.72
C LYS A 134 3.12 -15.70 5.45
N GLY A 135 2.08 -16.08 4.78
CA GLY A 135 1.01 -16.81 5.45
C GLY A 135 1.59 -17.98 6.21
N HIS A 136 0.89 -18.47 7.21
CA HIS A 136 1.29 -19.53 8.14
C HIS A 136 1.94 -20.78 7.51
N ARG A 137 3.11 -20.70 6.89
CA ARG A 137 3.99 -21.75 6.35
C ARG A 137 4.18 -21.76 4.84
N GLU A 138 3.59 -20.84 4.06
CA GLU A 138 3.81 -20.82 2.63
C GLU A 138 4.66 -19.61 2.22
N TYR A 139 5.69 -19.88 1.45
CA TYR A 139 6.59 -18.86 0.90
C TYR A 139 5.99 -18.30 -0.38
N ILE A 140 5.85 -16.99 -0.50
CA ILE A 140 5.68 -16.37 -1.80
C ILE A 140 7.04 -16.42 -2.48
N ARG A 141 7.17 -17.31 -3.43
CA ARG A 141 8.34 -17.33 -4.31
C ARG A 141 8.21 -16.18 -5.29
N SER A 142 9.32 -15.51 -5.54
CA SER A 142 9.32 -14.34 -6.42
C SER A 142 8.75 -14.60 -7.82
N GLY A 143 8.85 -15.83 -8.33
CA GLY A 143 8.27 -16.23 -9.62
C GLY A 143 6.76 -16.47 -9.59
N ASP A 144 6.18 -16.60 -8.40
CA ASP A 144 4.76 -16.91 -8.18
C ASP A 144 3.95 -15.65 -7.85
N TYR A 145 4.62 -14.53 -7.58
CA TYR A 145 3.96 -13.28 -7.26
C TYR A 145 3.56 -12.54 -8.53
N ILE A 146 2.27 -12.29 -8.66
CA ILE A 146 1.72 -11.39 -9.69
C ILE A 146 1.45 -10.04 -9.01
N PRO A 147 2.12 -8.96 -9.45
CA PRO A 147 1.93 -7.65 -8.83
C PRO A 147 0.47 -7.20 -8.87
N GLN A 148 0.05 -6.57 -7.80
CA GLN A 148 -1.31 -6.08 -7.61
C GLN A 148 -1.41 -4.58 -7.92
N PRO A 149 -2.59 -4.05 -8.27
CA PRO A 149 -2.78 -2.61 -8.46
C PRO A 149 -2.30 -1.82 -7.24
N GLY A 150 -1.47 -0.80 -7.45
CA GLY A 150 -0.89 0.01 -6.37
C GLY A 150 0.47 -0.46 -5.87
N ASP A 151 0.95 -1.62 -6.28
CA ASP A 151 2.33 -2.04 -6.00
C ASP A 151 3.34 -1.16 -6.75
N TYR A 152 4.52 -1.01 -6.16
CA TYR A 152 5.66 -0.35 -6.79
C TYR A 152 6.58 -1.39 -7.41
N VAL A 153 6.93 -1.21 -8.68
CA VAL A 153 7.96 -2.03 -9.37
C VAL A 153 9.28 -1.30 -9.33
N PHE A 154 10.31 -1.94 -8.80
CA PHE A 154 11.67 -1.39 -8.73
C PHE A 154 12.56 -2.06 -9.78
N PHE A 155 13.22 -1.24 -10.59
CA PHE A 155 14.06 -1.67 -11.70
C PHE A 155 15.52 -1.34 -11.47
N THR A 156 16.39 -2.09 -12.14
CA THR A 156 17.79 -1.74 -12.39
C THR A 156 18.07 -1.79 -13.89
N TRP A 157 18.54 -0.70 -14.45
CA TRP A 157 18.96 -0.62 -15.85
C TRP A 157 20.45 -0.95 -15.99
N THR A 158 21.16 -0.93 -14.88
CA THR A 158 22.55 -1.35 -14.78
C THR A 158 22.62 -2.80 -14.27
N SER A 159 23.78 -3.43 -14.33
CA SER A 159 23.97 -4.81 -13.85
C SER A 159 24.10 -4.93 -12.33
N GLY A 160 23.81 -3.86 -11.59
CA GLY A 160 23.93 -3.78 -10.14
C GLY A 160 22.71 -4.27 -9.37
N VAL A 161 22.75 -4.06 -8.07
CA VAL A 161 21.62 -4.29 -7.15
C VAL A 161 20.90 -2.99 -6.77
N ASP A 162 21.37 -1.86 -7.31
CA ASP A 162 20.80 -0.55 -7.04
C ASP A 162 19.57 -0.31 -7.88
N THR A 163 18.62 0.42 -7.30
CA THR A 163 17.40 0.81 -7.97
C THR A 163 17.68 2.04 -8.84
N ASP A 164 17.45 1.91 -10.12
CA ASP A 164 17.61 3.00 -11.09
C ASP A 164 16.27 3.66 -11.42
N HIS A 165 15.15 2.92 -11.24
CA HIS A 165 13.82 3.37 -11.62
C HIS A 165 12.73 2.71 -10.80
N VAL A 166 11.57 3.38 -10.73
CA VAL A 166 10.37 2.90 -10.06
C VAL A 166 9.11 3.24 -10.88
N ALA A 167 8.14 2.33 -10.89
CA ALA A 167 6.85 2.49 -11.53
C ALA A 167 5.71 2.01 -10.62
N LEU A 168 4.49 2.51 -10.88
CA LEU A 168 3.26 2.12 -10.20
C LEU A 168 2.52 1.07 -11.02
N VAL A 169 2.19 -0.07 -10.45
CA VAL A 169 1.38 -1.10 -11.11
C VAL A 169 -0.06 -0.62 -11.23
N GLU A 170 -0.55 -0.60 -12.48
CA GLU A 170 -1.95 -0.29 -12.78
C GLU A 170 -2.79 -1.57 -12.79
N TYR A 171 -2.33 -2.60 -13.50
CA TYR A 171 -2.91 -3.95 -13.55
C TYR A 171 -1.96 -4.94 -14.23
N CYS A 172 -2.31 -6.21 -14.23
CA CYS A 172 -1.64 -7.24 -15.01
C CYS A 172 -2.58 -7.87 -16.04
N THR A 173 -2.02 -8.37 -17.14
CA THR A 173 -2.73 -9.15 -18.15
C THR A 173 -2.07 -10.48 -18.36
N ARG A 174 -2.83 -11.46 -18.87
CA ARG A 174 -2.29 -12.72 -19.36
C ARG A 174 -2.38 -12.72 -20.89
N ASN A 175 -1.23 -12.77 -21.56
CA ASN A 175 -1.19 -12.80 -23.02
C ASN A 175 -1.55 -14.19 -23.58
N GLU A 176 -1.65 -14.30 -24.90
CA GLU A 176 -2.02 -15.54 -25.62
C GLU A 176 -1.08 -16.71 -25.33
N ASP A 177 0.20 -16.44 -25.04
CA ASP A 177 1.19 -17.45 -24.64
C ASP A 177 1.05 -17.89 -23.17
N GLY A 178 0.09 -17.35 -22.42
CA GLY A 178 -0.11 -17.59 -20.99
C GLY A 178 0.87 -16.85 -20.07
N LYS A 179 1.71 -15.97 -20.64
CA LYS A 179 2.66 -15.15 -19.87
C LYS A 179 1.95 -13.93 -19.30
N ILE A 180 2.51 -13.42 -18.20
CA ILE A 180 1.99 -12.24 -17.51
C ILE A 180 2.76 -11.00 -17.96
N ASP A 181 2.00 -9.96 -18.30
CA ASP A 181 2.49 -8.63 -18.61
C ASP A 181 1.98 -7.66 -17.53
N ILE A 182 2.87 -6.80 -17.03
CA ILE A 182 2.62 -5.81 -15.99
C ILE A 182 2.41 -4.47 -16.66
N HIS A 183 1.25 -3.88 -16.51
CA HIS A 183 0.93 -2.53 -16.98
C HIS A 183 1.20 -1.55 -15.86
N VAL A 184 1.99 -0.52 -16.15
CA VAL A 184 2.43 0.47 -15.16
C VAL A 184 2.19 1.89 -15.63
N ILE A 185 2.08 2.80 -14.65
CA ILE A 185 2.20 4.24 -14.86
C ILE A 185 3.51 4.68 -14.22
N GLU A 186 4.32 5.40 -14.95
CA GLU A 186 5.66 5.81 -14.51
C GLU A 186 6.03 7.21 -15.00
N GLY A 187 6.80 7.91 -14.19
CA GLY A 187 7.37 9.21 -14.52
C GLY A 187 8.85 9.10 -14.89
N ASN A 188 9.37 10.07 -15.65
CA ASN A 188 10.78 10.17 -16.02
C ASN A 188 11.31 8.94 -16.80
N ASN A 189 10.49 8.43 -17.71
CA ASN A 189 10.92 7.35 -18.60
C ASN A 189 10.47 7.61 -20.06
N PRO A 190 11.34 8.17 -20.93
CA PRO A 190 12.62 8.78 -20.53
C PRO A 190 12.46 10.21 -19.95
N VAL A 191 11.43 10.97 -20.31
CA VAL A 191 11.25 12.39 -19.95
C VAL A 191 9.75 12.75 -19.74
N SER A 192 8.91 11.76 -19.54
CA SER A 192 7.45 11.94 -19.49
C SER A 192 6.81 11.03 -18.48
N VAL A 193 5.54 11.33 -18.14
CA VAL A 193 4.64 10.37 -17.50
C VAL A 193 3.96 9.55 -18.59
N SER A 194 4.10 8.24 -18.52
CA SER A 194 3.59 7.33 -19.54
C SER A 194 3.07 6.02 -18.96
N ARG A 195 2.22 5.34 -19.72
CA ARG A 195 1.87 3.94 -19.50
C ARG A 195 2.82 3.06 -20.27
N ASN A 196 3.44 2.12 -19.58
CA ASN A 196 4.34 1.14 -20.19
C ASN A 196 3.96 -0.29 -19.76
N VAL A 197 4.45 -1.27 -20.50
CA VAL A 197 4.17 -2.69 -20.27
C VAL A 197 5.48 -3.45 -20.17
N TYR A 198 5.61 -4.21 -19.10
CA TYR A 198 6.80 -5.03 -18.84
C TYR A 198 6.40 -6.49 -18.62
N PRO A 199 7.07 -7.46 -19.28
CA PRO A 199 6.79 -8.86 -18.95
C PRO A 199 7.22 -9.17 -17.50
N LEU A 200 6.44 -9.97 -16.79
CA LEU A 200 6.76 -10.40 -15.41
C LEU A 200 8.15 -11.07 -15.34
N SER A 201 8.60 -11.68 -16.45
CA SER A 201 9.91 -12.30 -16.59
C SER A 201 11.07 -11.32 -16.80
N ASN A 202 10.80 -10.00 -16.88
CA ASN A 202 11.83 -8.99 -17.13
C ASN A 202 12.94 -9.08 -16.08
N THR A 203 14.17 -9.30 -16.54
CA THR A 203 15.34 -9.51 -15.67
C THR A 203 15.84 -8.23 -15.01
N GLN A 204 15.38 -7.08 -15.46
CA GLN A 204 15.70 -5.77 -14.89
C GLN A 204 14.82 -5.42 -13.69
N ILE A 205 13.74 -6.17 -13.44
CA ILE A 205 12.94 -6.01 -12.24
C ILE A 205 13.71 -6.58 -11.04
N LEU A 206 13.95 -5.75 -10.03
CA LEU A 206 14.54 -6.15 -8.75
C LEU A 206 13.50 -6.80 -7.84
N GLY A 207 12.29 -6.28 -7.84
CA GLY A 207 11.19 -6.74 -7.02
C GLY A 207 10.06 -5.72 -6.92
N TYR A 208 9.16 -5.99 -5.99
CA TYR A 208 7.92 -5.24 -5.81
C TYR A 208 7.78 -4.76 -4.37
N GLY A 209 7.42 -3.49 -4.21
CA GLY A 209 6.97 -2.95 -2.93
C GLY A 209 5.46 -3.03 -2.86
N THR A 210 4.91 -3.82 -1.94
CA THR A 210 3.46 -4.00 -1.83
C THR A 210 2.88 -3.29 -0.62
N ILE A 211 1.67 -2.76 -0.79
CA ILE A 211 0.86 -2.19 0.30
C ILE A 211 -0.27 -3.14 0.72
N HIS A 212 -0.44 -4.24 0.00
CA HIS A 212 -1.50 -5.21 0.23
C HIS A 212 -1.14 -6.25 1.29
N ASP A 213 -2.17 -6.78 1.94
CA ASP A 213 -2.04 -7.90 2.87
C ASP A 213 -1.96 -9.21 2.07
N LEU A 214 -0.78 -9.57 1.61
CA LEU A 214 -0.53 -10.79 0.83
C LEU A 214 -0.43 -12.02 1.69
N ALA A 215 -0.13 -11.84 2.97
CA ALA A 215 -0.10 -12.90 3.96
C ALA A 215 -1.10 -12.58 5.05
N ASP A 216 -1.39 -13.57 5.86
CA ASP A 216 -2.34 -13.50 6.96
C ASP A 216 -1.79 -12.64 8.12
N ILE A 217 -1.46 -11.36 7.82
CA ILE A 217 -1.22 -10.34 8.85
C ILE A 217 -2.53 -9.83 9.44
N THR A 218 -3.63 -10.17 8.76
CA THR A 218 -4.98 -9.86 9.18
C THR A 218 -5.31 -10.65 10.43
N MET A 219 -5.60 -9.98 11.51
CA MET A 219 -6.07 -10.63 12.74
C MET A 219 -7.59 -10.59 12.80
N ARG A 220 -8.19 -11.74 13.14
CA ARG A 220 -9.65 -11.93 13.20
C ARG A 220 -10.03 -12.92 14.29
N PHE A 221 -11.30 -13.01 14.55
CA PHE A 221 -11.83 -13.97 15.51
C PHE A 221 -11.27 -15.38 15.32
N GLY A 222 -10.76 -15.98 16.41
CA GLY A 222 -10.13 -17.28 16.42
C GLY A 222 -8.61 -17.26 16.25
N ASN A 223 -7.98 -16.14 15.91
CA ASN A 223 -6.52 -16.02 15.96
C ASN A 223 -6.02 -15.91 17.41
N SER A 224 -4.77 -16.31 17.64
CA SER A 224 -4.12 -16.21 18.95
C SER A 224 -2.61 -15.98 18.82
N GLY A 225 -1.99 -15.51 19.90
CA GLY A 225 -0.56 -15.31 20.01
C GLY A 225 -0.17 -13.86 20.29
N GLU A 226 1.13 -13.59 20.21
CA GLU A 226 1.71 -12.30 20.62
C GLU A 226 1.21 -11.12 19.77
N LYS A 227 1.03 -11.31 18.48
CA LYS A 227 0.47 -10.26 17.58
C LYS A 227 -0.95 -9.84 17.99
N VAL A 228 -1.77 -10.82 18.41
CA VAL A 228 -3.11 -10.54 18.94
C VAL A 228 -3.02 -9.78 20.27
N ARG A 229 -2.07 -10.14 21.13
CA ARG A 229 -1.83 -9.41 22.39
C ARG A 229 -1.44 -7.95 22.12
N GLN A 230 -0.50 -7.70 21.21
CA GLN A 230 -0.07 -6.34 20.83
C GLN A 230 -1.23 -5.51 20.26
N LEU A 231 -2.08 -6.12 19.43
CA LEU A 231 -3.32 -5.48 18.95
C LEU A 231 -4.24 -5.11 20.11
N GLN A 232 -4.43 -6.03 21.08
CA GLN A 232 -5.27 -5.80 22.24
C GLN A 232 -4.71 -4.69 23.14
N GLU A 233 -3.40 -4.63 23.35
CA GLU A 233 -2.70 -3.56 24.08
C GLU A 233 -2.90 -2.21 23.39
N SER A 234 -2.76 -2.17 22.07
CA SER A 234 -3.02 -0.98 21.25
C SER A 234 -4.46 -0.48 21.39
N LEU A 235 -5.43 -1.38 21.28
CA LEU A 235 -6.85 -1.07 21.46
C LEU A 235 -7.16 -0.61 22.90
N ALA A 236 -6.54 -1.22 23.90
CA ALA A 236 -6.70 -0.84 25.30
C ALA A 236 -6.08 0.55 25.58
N TYR A 237 -4.88 0.79 25.07
CA TYR A 237 -4.21 2.10 25.18
C TYR A 237 -5.07 3.24 24.58
N LEU A 238 -5.76 2.98 23.48
CA LEU A 238 -6.67 3.93 22.85
C LEU A 238 -8.08 3.96 23.50
N GLY A 239 -8.36 3.08 24.47
CA GLY A 239 -9.62 3.04 25.22
C GLY A 239 -10.76 2.25 24.55
N PHE A 240 -10.46 1.46 23.51
CA PHE A 240 -11.45 0.62 22.84
C PHE A 240 -11.61 -0.77 23.45
N LEU A 241 -10.66 -1.21 24.30
CA LEU A 241 -10.66 -2.52 24.95
C LEU A 241 -10.33 -2.36 26.44
N GLU A 242 -11.00 -3.11 27.32
CA GLU A 242 -10.61 -3.16 28.72
C GLU A 242 -9.37 -4.07 28.89
N GLU A 243 -8.42 -3.69 29.77
CA GLU A 243 -7.16 -4.40 29.98
C GLU A 243 -7.32 -5.88 30.32
N ARG A 244 -8.41 -6.24 31.03
CA ARG A 244 -8.72 -7.66 31.36
C ARG A 244 -8.91 -8.55 30.13
N PHE A 245 -9.11 -7.98 28.96
CA PHE A 245 -9.26 -8.70 27.69
C PHE A 245 -7.97 -8.79 26.87
N ILE A 246 -6.84 -8.35 27.42
CA ILE A 246 -5.50 -8.56 26.85
C ILE A 246 -5.07 -9.98 27.15
N THR A 247 -5.58 -10.92 26.39
CA THR A 247 -5.38 -12.37 26.62
C THR A 247 -4.42 -13.01 25.61
N GLY A 248 -4.22 -12.35 24.46
CA GLY A 248 -3.57 -12.95 23.31
C GLY A 248 -4.51 -13.82 22.45
N ASP A 249 -5.81 -13.91 22.80
CA ASP A 249 -6.82 -14.60 22.01
C ASP A 249 -7.80 -13.60 21.40
N PHE A 250 -7.98 -13.62 20.08
CA PHE A 250 -8.91 -12.76 19.38
C PHE A 250 -10.34 -13.32 19.53
N GLY A 251 -10.96 -12.97 20.65
CA GLY A 251 -12.33 -13.35 20.96
C GLY A 251 -13.34 -12.24 20.61
N ASN A 252 -14.58 -12.40 21.10
CA ASN A 252 -15.68 -11.43 20.85
C ASN A 252 -15.37 -10.03 21.35
N ALA A 253 -14.69 -9.89 22.50
CA ALA A 253 -14.29 -8.59 23.05
C ALA A 253 -13.36 -7.85 22.08
N THR A 254 -12.33 -8.54 21.58
CA THR A 254 -11.38 -7.99 20.60
C THR A 254 -12.07 -7.64 19.29
N ALA A 255 -12.94 -8.52 18.77
CA ALA A 255 -13.71 -8.28 17.55
C ALA A 255 -14.61 -7.02 17.67
N SER A 256 -15.26 -6.85 18.82
CA SER A 256 -16.08 -5.68 19.10
C SER A 256 -15.25 -4.41 19.24
N ALA A 257 -14.09 -4.47 19.88
CA ALA A 257 -13.16 -3.36 20.01
C ALA A 257 -12.63 -2.90 18.64
N VAL A 258 -12.18 -3.84 17.80
CA VAL A 258 -11.76 -3.55 16.42
C VAL A 258 -12.89 -2.87 15.64
N ARG A 259 -14.11 -3.40 15.71
CA ARG A 259 -15.25 -2.80 15.03
C ARG A 259 -15.55 -1.38 15.52
N SER A 260 -15.51 -1.15 16.83
CA SER A 260 -15.74 0.17 17.43
C SER A 260 -14.67 1.17 16.97
N PHE A 261 -13.42 0.75 16.96
CA PHE A 261 -12.31 1.54 16.44
C PHE A 261 -12.55 1.88 14.94
N GLN A 262 -12.88 0.90 14.12
CA GLN A 262 -13.14 1.10 12.69
C GLN A 262 -14.28 2.12 12.47
N VAL A 263 -15.38 2.02 13.21
CA VAL A 263 -16.50 2.95 13.11
C VAL A 263 -16.07 4.37 13.48
N SER A 264 -15.34 4.55 14.59
CA SER A 264 -14.91 5.86 15.05
C SER A 264 -13.90 6.54 14.13
N HIS A 265 -13.19 5.78 13.32
CA HIS A 265 -12.20 6.27 12.36
C HIS A 265 -12.65 6.15 10.89
N HIS A 266 -13.95 5.99 10.65
CA HIS A 266 -14.55 5.92 9.30
C HIS A 266 -13.99 4.77 8.43
N LEU A 267 -13.46 3.71 9.04
CA LEU A 267 -13.04 2.51 8.35
C LEU A 267 -14.22 1.55 8.15
N ARG A 268 -14.09 0.61 7.21
CA ARG A 268 -15.09 -0.45 7.03
C ARG A 268 -15.24 -1.29 8.31
N PRO A 269 -16.43 -1.37 8.94
CA PRO A 269 -16.61 -2.03 10.23
C PRO A 269 -16.70 -3.57 10.08
N SER A 270 -15.58 -4.18 9.71
CA SER A 270 -15.49 -5.63 9.42
C SER A 270 -15.25 -6.49 10.66
N SER A 271 -14.84 -5.92 11.80
CA SER A 271 -14.30 -6.64 12.97
C SER A 271 -13.00 -7.41 12.68
N ILE A 272 -12.34 -7.13 11.57
CA ILE A 272 -11.07 -7.72 11.13
C ILE A 272 -10.01 -6.63 11.22
N ALA A 273 -8.94 -6.89 11.98
CA ALA A 273 -7.80 -6.00 12.04
C ALA A 273 -6.87 -6.25 10.83
N ASN A 274 -7.30 -5.77 9.66
CA ASN A 274 -6.50 -5.78 8.44
C ASN A 274 -5.39 -4.71 8.49
N LEU A 275 -4.55 -4.63 7.48
CA LEU A 275 -3.45 -3.68 7.40
C LEU A 275 -3.93 -2.24 7.63
N GLU A 276 -4.98 -1.82 6.94
CA GLU A 276 -5.54 -0.47 7.06
C GLU A 276 -5.93 -0.15 8.51
N THR A 277 -6.60 -1.08 9.18
CA THR A 277 -6.96 -0.95 10.60
C THR A 277 -5.74 -0.85 11.50
N GLN A 278 -4.70 -1.67 11.24
CA GLN A 278 -3.47 -1.67 12.05
C GLN A 278 -2.65 -0.40 11.86
N LEU A 279 -2.53 0.10 10.64
CA LEU A 279 -1.87 1.38 10.36
C LEU A 279 -2.60 2.53 11.04
N ARG A 280 -3.93 2.58 10.95
CA ARG A 280 -4.72 3.60 11.62
C ARG A 280 -4.59 3.55 13.14
N LEU A 281 -4.53 2.35 13.73
CA LEU A 281 -4.25 2.17 15.15
C LEU A 281 -2.88 2.77 15.54
N GLN A 282 -1.85 2.50 14.73
CA GLN A 282 -0.51 3.05 14.97
C GLN A 282 -0.51 4.57 14.90
N ASP A 283 -1.18 5.16 13.90
CA ASP A 283 -1.32 6.61 13.78
C ASP A 283 -1.95 7.25 15.02
N GLU A 284 -3.03 6.66 15.50
CA GLU A 284 -3.72 7.19 16.71
C GLU A 284 -2.87 7.04 17.98
N ILE A 285 -2.07 5.97 18.07
CA ILE A 285 -1.12 5.79 19.16
C ILE A 285 -0.05 6.88 19.11
N ASP A 286 0.52 7.15 17.94
CA ASP A 286 1.57 8.14 17.77
C ASP A 286 1.03 9.55 18.06
N LEU A 287 -0.16 9.90 17.56
CA LEU A 287 -0.84 11.15 17.87
C LEU A 287 -1.10 11.32 19.37
N LYS A 288 -1.51 10.26 20.07
CA LYS A 288 -1.76 10.30 21.51
C LYS A 288 -0.47 10.45 22.29
N ARG A 289 0.63 9.82 21.87
CA ARG A 289 1.96 9.96 22.47
C ARG A 289 2.49 11.39 22.33
N ASP A 290 2.32 11.99 21.17
CA ASP A 290 2.75 13.38 20.92
C ASP A 290 1.98 14.40 21.78
N GLN A 291 0.72 14.10 22.13
CA GLN A 291 -0.11 14.95 23.00
C GLN A 291 0.19 14.79 24.49
N ASP A 292 0.82 13.70 24.91
CA ASP A 292 1.16 13.43 26.31
C ASP A 292 2.66 13.09 26.50
N PRO A 293 3.55 14.08 26.26
CA PRO A 293 5.00 13.87 26.32
C PRO A 293 5.55 13.54 27.71
N LEU A 294 4.73 13.61 28.76
CA LEU A 294 5.17 13.38 30.16
C LEU A 294 5.18 11.90 30.55
N THR A 295 4.68 10.98 29.73
CA THR A 295 4.58 9.56 30.08
C THR A 295 5.77 8.72 29.59
N TRP A 296 6.72 9.29 28.84
CA TRP A 296 7.88 8.59 28.31
C TRP A 296 9.17 9.21 28.80
N THR A 297 9.62 8.80 30.00
CA THR A 297 11.05 8.87 30.30
C THR A 297 11.73 7.76 29.50
N VAL A 298 12.50 8.15 28.50
CA VAL A 298 13.53 7.28 27.92
C VAL A 298 14.42 6.88 29.09
N VAL A 299 14.40 5.62 29.46
CA VAL A 299 15.44 5.06 30.33
C VAL A 299 16.63 4.92 29.40
N ASP A 300 17.51 5.91 29.40
CA ASP A 300 18.84 5.80 28.79
C ASP A 300 19.54 4.65 29.53
N GLU A 301 19.68 3.50 28.87
CA GLU A 301 20.52 2.39 29.29
C GLU A 301 22.01 2.71 28.97
N ASP A 302 22.50 3.86 29.38
CA ASP A 302 23.91 4.19 29.35
C ASP A 302 24.32 4.70 30.73
N ASP A 303 24.33 3.78 31.71
CA ASP A 303 25.10 3.93 32.94
C ASP A 303 25.30 2.56 33.62
N GLU A 304 26.22 1.75 33.04
CA GLU A 304 27.11 0.87 33.83
C GLU A 304 28.31 0.42 32.97
#